data_6c171cb6c0f71214356a57058788b9ea
#
_entry.id   6c171cb6c0f71214356a57058788b9ea
#
_cell.length_a   1.000
_cell.length_b   1.000
_cell.length_c   1.000
_cell.angle_alpha   90.00
_cell.angle_beta   90.00
_cell.angle_gamma   90.00
#
_symmetry.space_group_name_H-M   'P 1'
#
loop_
_entity.id
_entity.type
_entity.pdbx_description
1 polymer ?
#
loop_
_entity_poly.entity_id
_entity_poly.type
_entity_poly.pdbx_seq_one_letter_code
_entity_poly.pdbx_strand_id
1 'polypeptide(L)'
;MMLYAALCLAIPSYMLMFTVLNTLWLMWSSLIPQETKGGKVSILVPARNEATNLESCLDSLIRQDYEDFEIIVYDDQSSDGTRAIVERYVKRYPETVSLIRGGELPEGWYGKPHALDALAERARGTWFLFTDADTIHRSDSLSKAVGLANYYAAELVSGYVQHRASSFGDALVFPMIYLLTMGYMPLWLTLHPRKPRISHAIGQFVLVDRAAYLLSGGYEAVKDKVSEDVHLVRRLKQQGYRVVFADLKEQVSCRMFKDYRHAIEGISKNVYDYIEKKFPILAAATVGLTLLIFLPIILSIWIPPALGGLVQFQSELRLSVLLSMFTWFVVALERKLPWYIPLFYPVIYINTLSAAWRAHRLFSQGKGIVWKGRIVR
;
A
#
# COMPACT_ATOMS: atom_id res chain seq x y z
N MET A 1 10.48 -35.93 5.74
CA MET A 1 9.94 -35.85 4.36
C MET A 1 8.44 -35.59 4.37
N MET A 2 7.62 -36.43 5.05
CA MET A 2 6.17 -36.21 5.16
C MET A 2 5.80 -34.83 5.71
N LEU A 3 6.46 -34.35 6.79
CA LEU A 3 6.23 -33.03 7.34
C LEU A 3 6.55 -31.91 6.31
N TYR A 4 7.62 -32.07 5.54
CA TYR A 4 7.96 -31.09 4.49
C TYR A 4 6.88 -31.01 3.40
N ALA A 5 6.44 -32.16 2.87
CA ALA A 5 5.36 -32.21 1.89
C ALA A 5 4.04 -31.62 2.44
N ALA A 6 3.72 -31.92 3.71
CA ALA A 6 2.56 -31.36 4.39
C ALA A 6 2.65 -29.81 4.52
N LEU A 7 3.81 -29.26 4.88
CA LEU A 7 4.03 -27.81 4.94
C LEU A 7 3.95 -27.16 3.57
N CYS A 8 4.50 -27.82 2.53
CA CYS A 8 4.41 -27.33 1.15
C CYS A 8 2.96 -27.24 0.66
N LEU A 9 2.06 -28.09 1.12
CA LEU A 9 0.64 -28.00 0.81
C LEU A 9 -0.11 -27.02 1.71
N ALA A 10 0.15 -27.06 3.01
CA ALA A 10 -0.60 -26.27 3.99
C ALA A 10 -0.48 -24.77 3.75
N ILE A 11 0.73 -24.27 3.43
CA ILE A 11 0.97 -22.83 3.26
C ILE A 11 0.26 -22.28 2.04
N PRO A 12 0.40 -22.82 0.81
CA PRO A 12 -0.36 -22.32 -0.34
C PRO A 12 -1.88 -22.50 -0.17
N SER A 13 -2.33 -23.57 0.49
CA SER A 13 -3.76 -23.76 0.78
C SER A 13 -4.29 -22.66 1.71
N TYR A 14 -3.54 -22.34 2.77
CA TYR A 14 -3.84 -21.22 3.67
C TYR A 14 -3.90 -19.90 2.92
N MET A 15 -2.87 -19.61 2.09
CA MET A 15 -2.81 -18.40 1.30
C MET A 15 -3.97 -18.28 0.33
N LEU A 16 -4.33 -19.37 -0.36
CA LEU A 16 -5.46 -19.41 -1.29
C LEU A 16 -6.77 -19.13 -0.54
N MET A 17 -6.98 -19.82 0.59
CA MET A 17 -8.17 -19.62 1.41
C MET A 17 -8.33 -18.15 1.83
N PHE A 18 -7.28 -17.52 2.38
CA PHE A 18 -7.35 -16.12 2.78
C PHE A 18 -7.50 -15.18 1.59
N THR A 19 -6.84 -15.46 0.46
CA THR A 19 -7.00 -14.68 -0.77
C THR A 19 -8.45 -14.70 -1.24
N VAL A 20 -9.11 -15.87 -1.25
CA VAL A 20 -10.53 -15.99 -1.63
C VAL A 20 -11.44 -15.25 -0.65
N LEU A 21 -11.26 -15.45 0.66
CA LEU A 21 -12.07 -14.77 1.68
C LEU A 21 -11.89 -13.25 1.61
N ASN A 22 -10.68 -12.76 1.42
CA ASN A 22 -10.40 -11.34 1.25
C ASN A 22 -10.97 -10.79 -0.06
N THR A 23 -10.94 -11.56 -1.15
CA THR A 23 -11.60 -11.18 -2.40
C THR A 23 -13.10 -10.99 -2.19
N LEU A 24 -13.75 -11.92 -1.49
CA LEU A 24 -15.18 -11.79 -1.16
C LEU A 24 -15.46 -10.56 -0.29
N TRP A 25 -14.62 -10.29 0.70
CA TRP A 25 -14.71 -9.07 1.53
C TRP A 25 -14.57 -7.79 0.69
N LEU A 26 -13.57 -7.72 -0.18
CA LEU A 26 -13.33 -6.58 -1.05
C LEU A 26 -14.49 -6.36 -2.02
N MET A 27 -15.00 -7.43 -2.65
CA MET A 27 -16.20 -7.38 -3.48
C MET A 27 -17.41 -6.84 -2.71
N TRP A 28 -17.63 -7.33 -1.47
CA TRP A 28 -18.71 -6.80 -0.63
C TRP A 28 -18.53 -5.32 -0.35
N SER A 29 -17.33 -4.87 0.02
CA SER A 29 -17.05 -3.45 0.28
C SER A 29 -17.29 -2.56 -0.93
N SER A 30 -17.09 -3.09 -2.15
CA SER A 30 -17.35 -2.36 -3.39
C SER A 30 -18.83 -2.09 -3.65
N LEU A 31 -19.75 -2.88 -3.05
CA LEU A 31 -21.20 -2.73 -3.21
C LEU A 31 -21.81 -1.70 -2.26
N ILE A 32 -21.08 -1.23 -1.24
CA ILE A 32 -21.58 -0.23 -0.29
C ILE A 32 -21.95 1.06 -1.05
N PRO A 33 -23.13 1.66 -0.81
CA PRO A 33 -23.55 2.87 -1.48
C PRO A 33 -22.61 4.06 -1.27
N GLN A 34 -22.65 4.98 -2.21
CA GLN A 34 -21.99 6.27 -2.13
C GLN A 34 -22.81 7.23 -1.26
N GLU A 35 -22.15 8.22 -0.65
CA GLU A 35 -22.80 9.27 0.12
C GLU A 35 -22.14 10.62 -0.21
N THR A 36 -22.90 11.53 -0.80
CA THR A 36 -22.40 12.83 -1.25
C THR A 36 -22.39 13.92 -0.18
N LYS A 37 -22.95 13.61 0.99
CA LYS A 37 -23.05 14.51 2.15
C LYS A 37 -22.48 13.81 3.39
N GLY A 38 -21.83 14.55 4.26
CA GLY A 38 -21.24 13.97 5.49
C GLY A 38 -20.23 14.91 6.14
N GLY A 39 -20.41 16.22 5.91
CA GLY A 39 -19.48 17.25 6.36
C GLY A 39 -18.38 17.54 5.35
N LYS A 40 -17.66 18.63 5.58
CA LYS A 40 -16.59 19.09 4.69
C LYS A 40 -15.42 18.12 4.67
N VAL A 41 -14.90 17.82 3.47
CA VAL A 41 -13.68 17.02 3.28
C VAL A 41 -12.51 17.93 2.89
N SER A 42 -11.40 17.87 3.63
CA SER A 42 -10.12 18.46 3.19
C SER A 42 -9.29 17.39 2.48
N ILE A 43 -9.06 17.59 1.18
CA ILE A 43 -8.18 16.73 0.37
C ILE A 43 -6.76 17.27 0.50
N LEU A 44 -5.86 16.46 1.02
CA LEU A 44 -4.52 16.81 1.49
C LEU A 44 -3.47 16.10 0.64
N VAL A 45 -2.75 16.88 -0.20
CA VAL A 45 -1.86 16.33 -1.22
C VAL A 45 -0.41 16.79 -0.95
N PRO A 46 0.46 15.93 -0.43
CA PRO A 46 1.89 16.19 -0.34
C PRO A 46 2.54 16.04 -1.72
N ALA A 47 3.28 17.03 -2.19
CA ALA A 47 3.94 17.00 -3.48
C ALA A 47 5.43 17.35 -3.37
N ARG A 48 6.29 16.51 -3.96
CA ARG A 48 7.72 16.77 -4.12
C ARG A 48 8.21 16.20 -5.44
N ASN A 49 8.57 17.08 -6.37
CA ASN A 49 9.03 16.73 -7.72
C ASN A 49 8.01 15.84 -8.46
N GLU A 50 6.78 16.32 -8.55
CA GLU A 50 5.61 15.62 -9.15
C GLU A 50 5.06 16.33 -10.39
N ALA A 51 5.85 17.16 -11.06
CA ALA A 51 5.39 17.93 -12.23
C ALA A 51 4.76 17.06 -13.34
N THR A 52 5.14 15.78 -13.44
CA THR A 52 4.59 14.85 -14.44
C THR A 52 3.22 14.26 -14.08
N ASN A 53 2.85 14.27 -12.81
CA ASN A 53 1.63 13.59 -12.33
C ASN A 53 0.59 14.57 -11.79
N LEU A 54 1.04 15.66 -11.17
CA LEU A 54 0.22 16.53 -10.34
C LEU A 54 -0.93 17.21 -11.10
N GLU A 55 -0.75 17.56 -12.37
CA GLU A 55 -1.81 18.16 -13.18
C GLU A 55 -3.00 17.21 -13.33
N SER A 56 -2.75 15.96 -13.71
CA SER A 56 -3.78 14.93 -13.83
C SER A 56 -4.43 14.60 -12.48
N CYS A 57 -3.66 14.62 -11.40
CA CYS A 57 -4.16 14.44 -10.04
C CYS A 57 -5.15 15.55 -9.68
N LEU A 58 -4.75 16.81 -9.78
CA LEU A 58 -5.60 17.96 -9.44
C LEU A 58 -6.84 18.06 -10.32
N ASP A 59 -6.72 17.81 -11.63
CA ASP A 59 -7.88 17.73 -12.53
C ASP A 59 -8.90 16.68 -12.11
N SER A 60 -8.41 15.56 -11.58
CA SER A 60 -9.29 14.49 -11.10
C SER A 60 -9.95 14.83 -9.76
N LEU A 61 -9.25 15.52 -8.87
CA LEU A 61 -9.75 15.94 -7.56
C LEU A 61 -10.79 17.05 -7.65
N ILE A 62 -10.64 18.00 -8.59
CA ILE A 62 -11.62 19.09 -8.79
C ILE A 62 -12.97 18.57 -9.29
N ARG A 63 -12.99 17.41 -9.96
CA ARG A 63 -14.21 16.79 -10.51
C ARG A 63 -14.97 15.89 -9.55
N GLN A 64 -14.72 15.97 -8.24
CA GLN A 64 -15.45 15.17 -7.27
C GLN A 64 -16.94 15.56 -7.23
N ASP A 65 -17.80 14.57 -7.07
CA ASP A 65 -19.26 14.72 -6.96
C ASP A 65 -19.74 15.01 -5.53
N TYR A 66 -18.79 15.21 -4.61
CA TYR A 66 -19.05 15.49 -3.21
C TYR A 66 -19.39 16.98 -2.99
N GLU A 67 -20.34 17.29 -2.10
CA GLU A 67 -20.95 18.61 -2.00
C GLU A 67 -20.00 19.69 -1.45
N ASP A 68 -19.20 19.37 -0.42
CA ASP A 68 -18.33 20.36 0.25
C ASP A 68 -16.93 19.79 0.46
N PHE A 69 -15.98 20.30 -0.30
CA PHE A 69 -14.57 19.92 -0.14
C PHE A 69 -13.62 21.10 -0.45
N GLU A 70 -12.40 20.98 0.04
CA GLU A 70 -11.26 21.82 -0.31
C GLU A 70 -10.06 20.95 -0.66
N ILE A 71 -9.14 21.47 -1.45
CA ILE A 71 -7.88 20.83 -1.83
C ILE A 71 -6.73 21.67 -1.31
N ILE A 72 -5.86 21.08 -0.51
CA ILE A 72 -4.66 21.72 0.01
C ILE A 72 -3.45 20.94 -0.49
N VAL A 73 -2.56 21.61 -1.22
CA VAL A 73 -1.33 21.03 -1.72
C VAL A 73 -0.14 21.55 -0.91
N TYR A 74 0.71 20.66 -0.44
CA TYR A 74 1.96 21.02 0.20
C TYR A 74 3.12 20.77 -0.77
N ASP A 75 3.76 21.85 -1.25
CA ASP A 75 4.97 21.76 -2.07
C ASP A 75 6.21 21.61 -1.17
N ASP A 76 6.71 20.38 -1.05
CA ASP A 76 7.86 20.05 -0.22
C ASP A 76 9.19 20.38 -0.93
N GLN A 77 9.44 21.67 -1.18
CA GLN A 77 10.68 22.18 -1.79
C GLN A 77 10.98 21.53 -3.15
N SER A 78 9.98 21.42 -4.02
CA SER A 78 10.20 20.90 -5.37
C SER A 78 11.17 21.77 -6.17
N SER A 79 12.03 21.11 -6.94
CA SER A 79 13.00 21.73 -7.85
C SER A 79 12.58 21.68 -9.32
N ASP A 80 11.44 21.05 -9.62
CA ASP A 80 10.84 20.97 -10.96
C ASP A 80 9.65 21.92 -11.11
N GLY A 81 8.80 21.70 -12.12
CA GLY A 81 7.60 22.51 -12.39
C GLY A 81 6.43 22.34 -11.40
N THR A 82 6.54 21.50 -10.36
CA THR A 82 5.46 21.18 -9.42
C THR A 82 4.76 22.42 -8.86
N ARG A 83 5.52 23.36 -8.30
CA ARG A 83 4.98 24.60 -7.71
C ARG A 83 4.19 25.43 -8.71
N ALA A 84 4.74 25.64 -9.90
CA ALA A 84 4.10 26.44 -10.94
C ALA A 84 2.76 25.83 -11.38
N ILE A 85 2.65 24.51 -11.38
CA ILE A 85 1.39 23.80 -11.64
C ILE A 85 0.37 24.17 -10.56
N VAL A 86 0.69 24.00 -9.28
CA VAL A 86 -0.25 24.30 -8.18
C VAL A 86 -0.68 25.77 -8.21
N GLU A 87 0.25 26.70 -8.42
CA GLU A 87 -0.06 28.16 -8.48
C GLU A 87 -1.07 28.48 -9.61
N ARG A 88 -1.02 27.75 -10.75
CA ARG A 88 -2.04 27.88 -11.80
C ARG A 88 -3.43 27.44 -11.32
N TYR A 89 -3.50 26.32 -10.56
CA TYR A 89 -4.77 25.82 -10.01
C TYR A 89 -5.34 26.73 -8.93
N VAL A 90 -4.50 27.28 -8.04
CA VAL A 90 -4.91 28.27 -7.04
C VAL A 90 -5.52 29.50 -7.71
N LYS A 91 -4.92 30.01 -8.80
CA LYS A 91 -5.48 31.12 -9.57
C LYS A 91 -6.80 30.79 -10.24
N ARG A 92 -6.96 29.58 -10.74
CA ARG A 92 -8.16 29.13 -11.46
C ARG A 92 -9.32 28.75 -10.52
N TYR A 93 -9.01 28.23 -9.33
CA TYR A 93 -9.97 27.72 -8.34
C TYR A 93 -9.65 28.27 -6.93
N PRO A 94 -9.69 29.60 -6.71
CA PRO A 94 -9.19 30.23 -5.48
C PRO A 94 -9.97 29.81 -4.22
N GLU A 95 -11.26 29.46 -4.36
CA GLU A 95 -12.09 29.01 -3.25
C GLU A 95 -11.90 27.53 -2.89
N THR A 96 -11.33 26.76 -3.82
CA THR A 96 -11.25 25.29 -3.65
C THR A 96 -9.82 24.81 -3.45
N VAL A 97 -8.83 25.43 -4.12
CA VAL A 97 -7.43 24.98 -4.10
C VAL A 97 -6.54 25.96 -3.38
N SER A 98 -5.73 25.47 -2.48
CA SER A 98 -4.71 26.26 -1.78
C SER A 98 -3.34 25.60 -1.80
N LEU A 99 -2.28 26.41 -1.65
CA LEU A 99 -0.89 25.96 -1.65
C LEU A 99 -0.21 26.31 -0.32
N ILE A 100 0.43 25.32 0.29
CA ILE A 100 1.40 25.52 1.37
C ILE A 100 2.80 25.35 0.78
N ARG A 101 3.67 26.31 1.01
CA ARG A 101 5.09 26.22 0.64
C ARG A 101 5.87 25.62 1.79
N GLY A 102 6.48 24.46 1.56
CA GLY A 102 7.28 23.76 2.54
C GLY A 102 8.56 24.51 2.90
N GLY A 103 8.83 24.56 4.20
CA GLY A 103 10.08 25.06 4.77
C GLY A 103 11.14 23.96 4.94
N GLU A 104 12.17 24.24 5.73
CA GLU A 104 13.16 23.24 6.10
C GLU A 104 12.51 22.10 6.90
N LEU A 105 12.99 20.88 6.64
CA LEU A 105 12.50 19.70 7.35
C LEU A 105 13.03 19.71 8.80
N PRO A 106 12.14 19.71 9.81
CA PRO A 106 12.57 19.69 11.20
C PRO A 106 13.34 18.41 11.55
N GLU A 107 14.23 18.51 12.52
CA GLU A 107 14.99 17.36 13.00
C GLU A 107 14.06 16.25 13.53
N GLY A 108 14.39 15.01 13.22
CA GLY A 108 13.60 13.84 13.64
C GLY A 108 12.35 13.53 12.79
N TRP A 109 12.08 14.34 11.75
CA TRP A 109 10.98 14.08 10.84
C TRP A 109 11.42 13.43 9.54
N TYR A 110 10.58 12.54 9.01
CA TYR A 110 10.63 12.20 7.58
C TYR A 110 9.80 13.19 6.76
N GLY A 111 10.18 13.40 5.49
CA GLY A 111 9.57 14.44 4.66
C GLY A 111 8.07 14.25 4.44
N LYS A 112 7.61 13.02 4.16
CA LYS A 112 6.18 12.76 3.90
C LYS A 112 5.34 12.95 5.17
N PRO A 113 5.64 12.36 6.33
CA PRO A 113 4.90 12.65 7.56
C PRO A 113 4.84 14.13 7.91
N HIS A 114 5.93 14.88 7.74
CA HIS A 114 5.96 16.33 7.99
C HIS A 114 5.01 17.09 7.05
N ALA A 115 5.04 16.75 5.75
CA ALA A 115 4.14 17.37 4.78
C ALA A 115 2.65 17.08 5.09
N LEU A 116 2.34 15.82 5.48
CA LEU A 116 0.99 15.40 5.84
C LEU A 116 0.48 16.08 7.12
N ASP A 117 1.36 16.28 8.10
CA ASP A 117 1.06 16.99 9.34
C ASP A 117 0.78 18.47 9.10
N ALA A 118 1.66 19.16 8.36
CA ALA A 118 1.47 20.56 7.98
C ALA A 118 0.20 20.79 7.14
N LEU A 119 -0.20 19.80 6.32
CA LEU A 119 -1.47 19.83 5.60
C LEU A 119 -2.66 19.74 6.56
N ALA A 120 -2.60 18.83 7.54
CA ALA A 120 -3.66 18.62 8.53
C ALA A 120 -3.88 19.86 9.41
N GLU A 121 -2.83 20.59 9.77
CA GLU A 121 -2.92 21.85 10.54
C GLU A 121 -3.72 22.94 9.81
N ARG A 122 -3.69 22.97 8.48
CA ARG A 122 -4.40 23.95 7.65
C ARG A 122 -5.79 23.51 7.24
N ALA A 123 -6.09 22.23 7.37
CA ALA A 123 -7.35 21.64 6.95
C ALA A 123 -8.53 22.09 7.83
N ARG A 124 -9.67 22.38 7.20
CA ARG A 124 -10.89 22.86 7.84
C ARG A 124 -12.01 21.82 7.87
N GLY A 125 -11.84 20.73 7.11
CA GLY A 125 -12.83 19.67 6.99
C GLY A 125 -13.04 18.91 8.30
N THR A 126 -14.19 18.26 8.40
CA THR A 126 -14.50 17.25 9.42
C THR A 126 -13.87 15.89 9.05
N TRP A 127 -13.57 15.71 7.77
CA TRP A 127 -12.82 14.59 7.22
C TRP A 127 -11.53 15.07 6.55
N PHE A 128 -10.44 14.35 6.76
CA PHE A 128 -9.17 14.53 6.06
C PHE A 128 -8.96 13.38 5.09
N LEU A 129 -8.86 13.68 3.81
CA LEU A 129 -8.41 12.72 2.80
C LEU A 129 -6.95 12.98 2.47
N PHE A 130 -6.05 12.17 2.95
CA PHE A 130 -4.66 12.14 2.51
C PHE A 130 -4.55 11.31 1.24
N THR A 131 -3.95 11.88 0.19
CA THR A 131 -3.74 11.21 -1.09
C THR A 131 -2.44 11.64 -1.75
N ASP A 132 -1.75 10.71 -2.43
CA ASP A 132 -0.47 11.01 -3.08
C ASP A 132 -0.70 11.77 -4.41
N ALA A 133 0.27 12.58 -4.83
CA ALA A 133 0.21 13.42 -6.03
C ALA A 133 0.26 12.64 -7.36
N ASP A 134 0.53 11.34 -7.32
CA ASP A 134 0.57 10.42 -8.47
C ASP A 134 -0.72 9.58 -8.63
N THR A 135 -1.79 9.98 -7.92
CA THR A 135 -3.11 9.34 -7.98
C THR A 135 -4.04 10.04 -8.97
N ILE A 136 -4.95 9.26 -9.53
CA ILE A 136 -6.08 9.76 -10.35
C ILE A 136 -7.37 9.24 -9.72
N HIS A 137 -8.26 10.16 -9.40
CA HIS A 137 -9.53 9.89 -8.73
C HIS A 137 -10.69 9.93 -9.73
N ARG A 138 -11.60 8.98 -9.63
CA ARG A 138 -12.91 9.09 -10.26
C ARG A 138 -13.77 10.09 -9.49
N SER A 139 -14.77 10.68 -10.13
CA SER A 139 -15.62 11.69 -9.48
C SER A 139 -16.31 11.20 -8.22
N ASP A 140 -16.58 9.91 -8.13
CA ASP A 140 -17.25 9.26 -6.99
C ASP A 140 -16.30 8.77 -5.88
N SER A 141 -15.03 9.13 -5.90
CA SER A 141 -14.07 8.61 -4.91
C SER A 141 -14.32 9.11 -3.49
N LEU A 142 -14.69 10.39 -3.32
CA LEU A 142 -15.05 10.94 -2.01
C LEU A 142 -16.36 10.38 -1.49
N SER A 143 -17.42 10.44 -2.30
CA SER A 143 -18.75 9.94 -1.93
C SER A 143 -18.72 8.45 -1.58
N LYS A 144 -17.90 7.67 -2.28
CA LYS A 144 -17.67 6.26 -1.94
C LYS A 144 -17.00 6.07 -0.59
N ALA A 145 -15.95 6.84 -0.31
CA ALA A 145 -15.21 6.73 0.95
C ALA A 145 -16.04 7.17 2.16
N VAL A 146 -16.79 8.27 2.02
CA VAL A 146 -17.72 8.73 3.08
C VAL A 146 -18.84 7.72 3.31
N GLY A 147 -19.42 7.16 2.23
CA GLY A 147 -20.40 6.08 2.33
C GLY A 147 -19.87 4.84 3.08
N LEU A 148 -18.61 4.44 2.82
CA LEU A 148 -17.95 3.36 3.55
C LEU A 148 -17.75 3.71 5.04
N ALA A 149 -17.30 4.93 5.34
CA ALA A 149 -17.11 5.39 6.71
C ALA A 149 -18.41 5.32 7.51
N ASN A 150 -19.48 5.84 6.96
CA ASN A 150 -20.81 5.88 7.60
C ASN A 150 -21.39 4.47 7.73
N TYR A 151 -21.37 3.65 6.68
CA TYR A 151 -21.91 2.30 6.71
C TYR A 151 -21.27 1.43 7.80
N TYR A 152 -19.94 1.51 7.97
CA TYR A 152 -19.21 0.73 8.96
C TYR A 152 -19.04 1.45 10.31
N ALA A 153 -19.54 2.69 10.44
CA ALA A 153 -19.24 3.58 11.55
C ALA A 153 -17.74 3.59 11.86
N ALA A 154 -16.94 3.84 10.81
CA ALA A 154 -15.49 3.79 10.87
C ALA A 154 -14.89 5.20 10.81
N GLU A 155 -13.94 5.46 11.68
CA GLU A 155 -13.22 6.74 11.73
C GLU A 155 -12.10 6.83 10.71
N LEU A 156 -11.71 5.70 10.07
CA LEU A 156 -10.76 5.72 8.97
C LEU A 156 -11.15 4.74 7.88
N VAL A 157 -11.07 5.20 6.62
CA VAL A 157 -11.22 4.39 5.41
C VAL A 157 -9.91 4.43 4.63
N SER A 158 -9.37 3.27 4.33
CA SER A 158 -8.31 3.08 3.33
C SER A 158 -8.64 1.88 2.47
N GLY A 159 -7.88 1.64 1.41
CA GLY A 159 -8.20 0.51 0.56
C GLY A 159 -7.22 0.32 -0.59
N TYR A 160 -7.40 -0.78 -1.30
CA TYR A 160 -6.63 -1.00 -2.51
C TYR A 160 -7.07 -0.07 -3.63
N VAL A 161 -6.13 0.75 -4.09
CA VAL A 161 -6.25 1.51 -5.33
C VAL A 161 -5.79 0.66 -6.51
N GLN A 162 -6.20 1.01 -7.75
CA GLN A 162 -5.73 0.35 -8.95
C GLN A 162 -4.31 0.78 -9.26
N HIS A 163 -3.34 -0.09 -9.06
CA HIS A 163 -1.99 0.16 -9.51
C HIS A 163 -1.86 -0.13 -11.01
N ARG A 164 -1.33 0.82 -11.78
CA ARG A 164 -1.05 0.69 -13.21
C ARG A 164 0.43 0.47 -13.42
N ALA A 165 0.79 -0.73 -13.89
CA ALA A 165 2.17 -1.02 -14.26
C ALA A 165 2.63 -0.15 -15.43
N SER A 166 3.86 0.35 -15.36
CA SER A 166 4.50 1.15 -16.41
C SER A 166 5.32 0.30 -17.38
N SER A 167 5.73 -0.88 -16.94
CA SER A 167 6.57 -1.82 -17.69
C SER A 167 6.35 -3.27 -17.25
N PHE A 168 6.85 -4.22 -18.06
CA PHE A 168 6.88 -5.63 -17.67
C PHE A 168 7.65 -5.84 -16.35
N GLY A 169 8.74 -5.10 -16.15
CA GLY A 169 9.61 -5.26 -14.99
C GLY A 169 8.97 -4.80 -13.68
N ASP A 170 8.35 -3.60 -13.64
CA ASP A 170 7.70 -3.11 -12.42
C ASP A 170 6.46 -3.93 -12.07
N ALA A 171 5.76 -4.47 -13.08
CA ALA A 171 4.66 -5.41 -12.87
C ALA A 171 5.06 -6.69 -12.12
N LEU A 172 6.36 -7.04 -12.09
CA LEU A 172 6.90 -8.18 -11.35
C LEU A 172 7.52 -7.79 -9.99
N VAL A 173 7.35 -6.56 -9.54
CA VAL A 173 7.88 -6.08 -8.25
C VAL A 173 6.77 -5.76 -7.26
N PHE A 174 5.86 -4.85 -7.61
CA PHE A 174 4.85 -4.35 -6.66
C PHE A 174 3.77 -5.35 -6.23
N PRO A 175 3.38 -6.39 -7.03
CA PRO A 175 2.25 -7.25 -6.64
C PRO A 175 2.45 -8.01 -5.33
N MET A 176 3.69 -8.11 -4.83
CA MET A 176 3.97 -8.72 -3.53
C MET A 176 3.20 -8.06 -2.38
N ILE A 177 2.91 -6.75 -2.48
CA ILE A 177 2.10 -6.03 -1.49
C ILE A 177 0.71 -6.66 -1.37
N TYR A 178 0.10 -7.02 -2.51
CA TYR A 178 -1.22 -7.66 -2.51
C TYR A 178 -1.15 -9.03 -1.84
N LEU A 179 -0.14 -9.85 -2.16
CA LEU A 179 -0.05 -11.18 -1.60
C LEU A 179 0.22 -11.16 -0.08
N LEU A 180 1.10 -10.24 0.39
CA LEU A 180 1.38 -10.09 1.82
C LEU A 180 0.15 -9.67 2.63
N THR A 181 -0.82 -9.03 2.00
CA THR A 181 -2.05 -8.60 2.67
C THR A 181 -3.22 -9.52 2.38
N MET A 182 -3.48 -9.86 1.11
CA MET A 182 -4.59 -10.73 0.74
C MET A 182 -4.37 -12.20 1.14
N GLY A 183 -3.12 -12.69 1.11
CA GLY A 183 -2.81 -14.10 1.40
C GLY A 183 -2.59 -14.42 2.88
N TYR A 184 -2.34 -13.42 3.72
CA TYR A 184 -1.98 -13.66 5.12
C TYR A 184 -2.82 -12.91 6.14
N MET A 185 -3.38 -11.76 5.77
CA MET A 185 -4.10 -10.89 6.69
C MET A 185 -5.62 -11.00 6.45
N PRO A 186 -6.44 -11.30 7.46
CA PRO A 186 -7.90 -11.25 7.33
C PRO A 186 -8.37 -9.79 7.27
N LEU A 187 -8.57 -9.25 6.07
CA LEU A 187 -8.89 -7.83 5.86
C LEU A 187 -10.19 -7.38 6.53
N TRP A 188 -11.19 -8.27 6.63
CA TRP A 188 -12.42 -7.97 7.38
C TRP A 188 -12.19 -7.70 8.87
N LEU A 189 -11.11 -8.24 9.45
CA LEU A 189 -10.76 -7.98 10.84
C LEU A 189 -10.10 -6.60 11.05
N THR A 190 -9.81 -5.85 9.98
CA THR A 190 -9.40 -4.44 10.12
C THR A 190 -10.48 -3.62 10.81
N LEU A 191 -11.75 -3.95 10.62
CA LEU A 191 -12.88 -3.32 11.33
C LEU A 191 -12.85 -3.52 12.85
N HIS A 192 -12.14 -4.54 13.36
CA HIS A 192 -12.14 -4.84 14.78
C HIS A 192 -11.19 -3.89 15.53
N PRO A 193 -11.70 -2.93 16.32
CA PRO A 193 -10.88 -1.87 16.92
C PRO A 193 -9.82 -2.40 17.90
N ARG A 194 -10.12 -3.50 18.61
CA ARG A 194 -9.23 -4.07 19.64
C ARG A 194 -8.13 -5.00 19.08
N LYS A 195 -7.87 -4.95 17.77
CA LYS A 195 -6.82 -5.77 17.13
C LYS A 195 -5.80 -4.88 16.39
N PRO A 196 -4.98 -4.09 17.09
CA PRO A 196 -4.04 -3.15 16.47
C PRO A 196 -2.94 -3.84 15.64
N ARG A 197 -2.69 -5.14 15.86
CA ARG A 197 -1.76 -5.91 15.02
C ARG A 197 -2.31 -6.18 13.61
N ILE A 198 -3.64 -6.15 13.45
CA ILE A 198 -4.31 -6.25 12.15
C ILE A 198 -4.58 -4.81 11.69
N SER A 199 -3.53 -4.09 11.33
CA SER A 199 -3.58 -2.73 10.80
C SER A 199 -3.03 -2.74 9.40
N HIS A 200 -3.79 -2.18 8.46
CA HIS A 200 -3.36 -1.97 7.10
C HIS A 200 -3.96 -0.69 6.54
N ALA A 201 -3.15 0.07 5.83
CA ALA A 201 -3.56 1.22 5.05
C ALA A 201 -2.64 1.36 3.84
N ILE A 202 -3.07 2.10 2.85
CA ILE A 202 -2.29 2.47 1.67
C ILE A 202 -2.32 3.98 1.56
N GLY A 203 -1.13 4.61 1.66
CA GLY A 203 -0.97 6.05 1.72
C GLY A 203 -1.50 6.83 0.51
N GLN A 204 -1.80 6.15 -0.62
CA GLN A 204 -2.46 6.76 -1.76
C GLN A 204 -3.92 7.15 -1.47
N PHE A 205 -4.55 6.59 -0.45
CA PHE A 205 -5.90 6.94 -0.06
C PHE A 205 -6.16 6.63 1.42
N VAL A 206 -6.21 7.66 2.25
CA VAL A 206 -6.53 7.56 3.68
C VAL A 206 -7.52 8.66 4.03
N LEU A 207 -8.81 8.32 4.10
CA LEU A 207 -9.84 9.19 4.64
C LEU A 207 -9.94 8.96 6.16
N VAL A 208 -9.85 10.00 6.97
CA VAL A 208 -9.90 9.89 8.43
C VAL A 208 -10.74 11.02 9.03
N ASP A 209 -11.53 10.68 10.04
CA ASP A 209 -12.24 11.67 10.87
C ASP A 209 -11.24 12.60 11.56
N ARG A 210 -11.50 13.91 11.51
CA ARG A 210 -10.61 14.92 12.06
C ARG A 210 -10.39 14.75 13.56
N ALA A 211 -11.45 14.48 14.33
CA ALA A 211 -11.36 14.35 15.78
C ALA A 211 -10.53 13.11 16.15
N ALA A 212 -10.78 11.98 15.49
CA ALA A 212 -10.00 10.76 15.68
C ALA A 212 -8.53 10.96 15.28
N TYR A 213 -8.25 11.67 14.17
CA TYR A 213 -6.89 12.00 13.74
C TYR A 213 -6.16 12.82 14.81
N LEU A 214 -6.75 13.93 15.29
CA LEU A 214 -6.15 14.80 16.29
C LEU A 214 -5.91 14.07 17.63
N LEU A 215 -6.92 13.32 18.10
CA LEU A 215 -6.80 12.56 19.35
C LEU A 215 -5.77 11.45 19.26
N SER A 216 -5.53 10.87 18.08
CA SER A 216 -4.47 9.86 17.88
C SER A 216 -3.06 10.44 17.91
N GLY A 217 -2.92 11.76 17.88
CA GLY A 217 -1.65 12.48 17.76
C GLY A 217 -1.15 12.63 16.33
N GLY A 218 -2.01 12.33 15.34
CA GLY A 218 -1.76 12.55 13.92
C GLY A 218 -0.46 11.98 13.38
N TYR A 219 0.07 12.60 12.35
CA TYR A 219 1.36 12.22 11.76
C TYR A 219 2.56 12.64 12.61
N GLU A 220 2.42 13.62 13.51
CA GLU A 220 3.48 13.94 14.47
C GLU A 220 3.87 12.73 15.31
N ALA A 221 2.89 11.93 15.74
CA ALA A 221 3.13 10.74 16.54
C ALA A 221 3.82 9.58 15.80
N VAL A 222 3.99 9.71 14.48
CA VAL A 222 4.62 8.72 13.60
C VAL A 222 5.65 9.37 12.67
N LYS A 223 6.17 10.52 13.04
CA LYS A 223 7.05 11.39 12.25
C LYS A 223 8.33 10.74 11.72
N ASP A 224 8.81 9.71 12.41
CA ASP A 224 10.04 8.94 12.14
C ASP A 224 9.73 7.58 11.48
N LYS A 225 8.49 7.33 11.02
CA LYS A 225 8.10 6.06 10.41
C LYS A 225 8.06 6.18 8.88
N VAL A 226 8.53 5.12 8.21
CA VAL A 226 8.50 5.00 6.74
C VAL A 226 7.11 4.63 6.26
N SER A 227 6.45 3.72 6.99
CA SER A 227 5.07 3.28 6.72
C SER A 227 4.11 4.06 7.62
N GLU A 228 4.08 5.38 7.47
CA GLU A 228 3.34 6.32 8.31
C GLU A 228 1.84 6.01 8.36
N ASP A 229 1.29 5.55 7.25
CA ASP A 229 -0.12 5.18 7.07
C ASP A 229 -0.52 3.97 7.95
N VAL A 230 0.27 2.91 7.94
CA VAL A 230 0.04 1.71 8.78
C VAL A 230 0.20 2.05 10.27
N HIS A 231 1.19 2.88 10.60
CA HIS A 231 1.43 3.30 11.97
C HIS A 231 0.31 4.21 12.51
N LEU A 232 -0.24 5.11 11.69
CA LEU A 232 -1.40 5.92 12.03
C LEU A 232 -2.62 5.04 12.32
N VAL A 233 -2.92 4.08 11.44
CA VAL A 233 -4.01 3.11 11.65
C VAL A 233 -3.81 2.32 12.95
N ARG A 234 -2.60 1.88 13.24
CA ARG A 234 -2.31 1.15 14.49
C ARG A 234 -2.60 1.99 15.72
N ARG A 235 -2.24 3.28 15.70
CA ARG A 235 -2.54 4.21 16.80
C ARG A 235 -4.03 4.43 17.00
N LEU A 236 -4.78 4.67 15.92
CA LEU A 236 -6.24 4.79 15.97
C LEU A 236 -6.88 3.53 16.60
N LYS A 237 -6.46 2.36 16.18
CA LYS A 237 -6.98 1.09 16.74
C LYS A 237 -6.58 0.87 18.21
N GLN A 238 -5.43 1.35 18.65
CA GLN A 238 -5.04 1.32 20.07
C GLN A 238 -5.97 2.18 20.95
N GLN A 239 -6.58 3.20 20.36
CA GLN A 239 -7.56 4.07 21.05
C GLN A 239 -9.00 3.59 20.88
N GLY A 240 -9.21 2.46 20.19
CA GLY A 240 -10.53 1.85 20.05
C GLY A 240 -11.32 2.30 18.82
N TYR A 241 -10.72 3.07 17.91
CA TYR A 241 -11.35 3.50 16.65
C TYR A 241 -11.48 2.36 15.65
N ARG A 242 -12.54 2.41 14.85
CA ARG A 242 -12.77 1.46 13.75
C ARG A 242 -12.07 1.93 12.48
N VAL A 243 -11.50 0.98 11.78
CA VAL A 243 -10.81 1.21 10.52
C VAL A 243 -11.35 0.22 9.49
N VAL A 244 -11.79 0.70 8.34
CA VAL A 244 -12.18 -0.16 7.23
C VAL A 244 -11.11 -0.15 6.15
N PHE A 245 -10.72 -1.35 5.72
CA PHE A 245 -9.90 -1.53 4.52
C PHE A 245 -10.77 -2.12 3.41
N ALA A 246 -11.00 -1.33 2.36
CA ALA A 246 -11.97 -1.60 1.32
C ALA A 246 -11.34 -1.78 -0.08
N ASP A 247 -12.15 -2.06 -1.08
CA ASP A 247 -11.76 -2.01 -2.48
C ASP A 247 -12.09 -0.65 -3.09
N LEU A 248 -11.06 0.09 -3.48
CA LEU A 248 -11.15 1.41 -4.12
C LEU A 248 -10.54 1.39 -5.54
N LYS A 249 -10.32 0.20 -6.12
CA LYS A 249 -9.67 0.07 -7.44
C LYS A 249 -10.44 0.71 -8.59
N GLU A 250 -11.76 0.84 -8.47
CA GLU A 250 -12.58 1.50 -9.47
C GLU A 250 -12.61 3.03 -9.27
N GLN A 251 -12.35 3.49 -8.04
CA GLN A 251 -12.41 4.90 -7.67
C GLN A 251 -11.07 5.61 -7.81
N VAL A 252 -9.97 4.91 -7.53
CA VAL A 252 -8.63 5.52 -7.51
C VAL A 252 -7.63 4.65 -8.23
N SER A 253 -6.82 5.24 -9.07
CA SER A 253 -5.68 4.58 -9.72
C SER A 253 -4.39 5.38 -9.49
N CYS A 254 -3.25 4.68 -9.45
CA CYS A 254 -1.94 5.32 -9.36
C CYS A 254 -0.93 4.64 -10.29
N ARG A 255 0.11 5.39 -10.65
CA ARG A 255 1.30 4.89 -11.33
C ARG A 255 2.51 5.16 -10.44
N MET A 256 2.67 4.31 -9.41
CA MET A 256 3.68 4.49 -8.37
C MET A 256 5.12 4.47 -8.89
N PHE A 257 5.40 3.64 -9.89
CA PHE A 257 6.76 3.41 -10.39
C PHE A 257 6.88 3.72 -11.88
N LYS A 258 8.00 4.33 -12.26
CA LYS A 258 8.30 4.68 -13.66
C LYS A 258 8.88 3.49 -14.43
N ASP A 259 9.66 2.65 -13.75
CA ASP A 259 10.37 1.49 -14.30
C ASP A 259 10.72 0.49 -13.20
N TYR A 260 11.37 -0.62 -13.61
CA TYR A 260 11.82 -1.70 -12.72
C TYR A 260 12.76 -1.21 -11.60
N ARG A 261 13.74 -0.38 -11.95
CA ARG A 261 14.73 0.11 -10.97
C ARG A 261 14.06 0.96 -9.89
N HIS A 262 13.20 1.87 -10.31
CA HIS A 262 12.42 2.70 -9.39
C HIS A 262 11.47 1.87 -8.51
N ALA A 263 10.91 0.79 -9.07
CA ALA A 263 10.09 -0.14 -8.30
C ALA A 263 10.91 -0.88 -7.22
N ILE A 264 12.08 -1.41 -7.55
CA ILE A 264 12.98 -2.06 -6.57
C ILE A 264 13.41 -1.07 -5.48
N GLU A 265 13.73 0.17 -5.83
CA GLU A 265 14.11 1.21 -4.85
C GLU A 265 12.97 1.53 -3.88
N GLY A 266 11.76 1.74 -4.40
CA GLY A 266 10.57 2.02 -3.60
C GLY A 266 10.17 0.86 -2.68
N ILE A 267 10.14 -0.37 -3.22
CA ILE A 267 9.82 -1.56 -2.42
C ILE A 267 10.91 -1.85 -1.37
N SER A 268 12.19 -1.61 -1.67
CA SER A 268 13.29 -1.81 -0.70
C SER A 268 13.02 -1.07 0.61
N LYS A 269 12.59 0.19 0.51
CA LYS A 269 12.25 1.03 1.65
C LYS A 269 11.13 0.40 2.51
N ASN A 270 10.03 0.01 1.86
CA ASN A 270 8.82 -0.45 2.53
C ASN A 270 8.97 -1.86 3.12
N VAL A 271 9.55 -2.80 2.37
CA VAL A 271 9.71 -4.20 2.83
C VAL A 271 10.61 -4.29 4.04
N TYR A 272 11.70 -3.52 4.07
CA TYR A 272 12.62 -3.56 5.19
C TYR A 272 12.05 -2.92 6.47
N ASP A 273 11.24 -1.87 6.32
CA ASP A 273 10.48 -1.28 7.42
C ASP A 273 9.39 -2.24 7.93
N TYR A 274 8.71 -2.94 7.02
CA TYR A 274 7.67 -3.91 7.37
C TYR A 274 8.19 -5.05 8.28
N ILE A 275 9.44 -5.49 8.09
CA ILE A 275 10.10 -6.48 8.96
C ILE A 275 10.83 -5.84 10.15
N GLU A 276 10.50 -4.58 10.47
CA GLU A 276 11.09 -3.80 11.58
C GLU A 276 12.62 -3.74 11.53
N LYS A 277 13.20 -3.77 10.33
CA LYS A 277 14.66 -3.78 10.07
C LYS A 277 15.40 -4.94 10.76
N LYS A 278 14.71 -6.03 11.11
CA LYS A 278 15.25 -7.18 11.85
C LYS A 278 15.89 -8.20 10.91
N PHE A 279 17.21 -8.33 10.96
CA PHE A 279 17.96 -9.31 10.18
C PHE A 279 17.48 -10.78 10.37
N PRO A 280 17.17 -11.27 11.60
CA PRO A 280 16.69 -12.64 11.76
C PRO A 280 15.39 -12.91 11.00
N ILE A 281 14.49 -11.93 10.90
CA ILE A 281 13.24 -12.06 10.14
C ILE A 281 13.54 -12.15 8.64
N LEU A 282 14.46 -11.32 8.12
CA LEU A 282 14.88 -11.39 6.72
C LEU A 282 15.52 -12.73 6.39
N ALA A 283 16.41 -13.23 7.25
CA ALA A 283 17.05 -14.53 7.08
C ALA A 283 16.01 -15.67 7.10
N ALA A 284 15.10 -15.66 8.08
CA ALA A 284 14.02 -16.66 8.16
C ALA A 284 13.09 -16.60 6.95
N ALA A 285 12.72 -15.41 6.48
CA ALA A 285 11.92 -15.23 5.27
C ALA A 285 12.64 -15.79 4.03
N THR A 286 13.96 -15.53 3.90
CA THR A 286 14.76 -16.03 2.79
C THR A 286 14.78 -17.56 2.78
N VAL A 287 15.09 -18.19 3.92
CA VAL A 287 15.09 -19.65 4.07
C VAL A 287 13.70 -20.22 3.81
N GLY A 288 12.65 -19.63 4.43
CA GLY A 288 11.28 -20.07 4.27
C GLY A 288 10.80 -20.04 2.82
N LEU A 289 11.03 -18.94 2.12
CA LEU A 289 10.67 -18.82 0.70
C LEU A 289 11.49 -19.79 -0.17
N THR A 290 12.76 -19.99 0.12
CA THR A 290 13.58 -20.97 -0.59
C THR A 290 13.02 -22.39 -0.44
N LEU A 291 12.70 -22.78 0.77
CA LEU A 291 12.22 -24.15 1.08
C LEU A 291 10.77 -24.38 0.64
N LEU A 292 9.90 -23.37 0.71
CA LEU A 292 8.45 -23.55 0.56
C LEU A 292 7.89 -23.05 -0.77
N ILE A 293 8.67 -22.27 -1.53
CA ILE A 293 8.27 -21.75 -2.86
C ILE A 293 9.20 -22.29 -3.94
N PHE A 294 10.53 -22.06 -3.83
CA PHE A 294 11.44 -22.40 -4.91
C PHE A 294 11.77 -23.89 -4.97
N LEU A 295 12.05 -24.52 -3.81
CA LEU A 295 12.41 -25.93 -3.78
C LEU A 295 11.27 -26.84 -4.26
N PRO A 296 9.98 -26.64 -3.90
CA PRO A 296 8.89 -27.41 -4.49
C PRO A 296 8.77 -27.30 -6.01
N ILE A 297 9.06 -26.13 -6.61
CA ILE A 297 9.07 -25.97 -8.06
C ILE A 297 10.11 -26.91 -8.69
N ILE A 298 11.34 -26.90 -8.17
CA ILE A 298 12.42 -27.75 -8.66
C ILE A 298 12.07 -29.22 -8.47
N LEU A 299 11.67 -29.62 -7.27
CA LEU A 299 11.36 -31.01 -6.94
C LEU A 299 10.08 -31.53 -7.60
N SER A 300 9.16 -30.67 -8.01
CA SER A 300 7.98 -31.05 -8.79
C SER A 300 8.35 -31.56 -10.20
N ILE A 301 9.49 -31.10 -10.73
CA ILE A 301 10.00 -31.47 -12.06
C ILE A 301 10.94 -32.65 -11.93
N TRP A 302 11.92 -32.57 -11.03
CA TRP A 302 12.97 -33.55 -10.88
C TRP A 302 13.39 -33.69 -9.40
N ILE A 303 13.48 -34.94 -8.93
CA ILE A 303 13.95 -35.27 -7.59
C ILE A 303 15.33 -35.92 -7.70
N PRO A 304 16.38 -35.32 -7.10
CA PRO A 304 17.72 -35.92 -7.08
C PRO A 304 17.70 -37.31 -6.40
N PRO A 305 18.52 -38.28 -6.87
CA PRO A 305 18.58 -39.61 -6.25
C PRO A 305 18.83 -39.61 -4.74
N ALA A 306 19.64 -38.69 -4.24
CA ALA A 306 19.88 -38.48 -2.81
C ALA A 306 18.63 -38.14 -2.00
N LEU A 307 17.58 -37.60 -2.67
CA LEU A 307 16.28 -37.25 -2.08
C LEU A 307 15.17 -38.22 -2.54
N GLY A 308 15.52 -39.43 -2.99
CA GLY A 308 14.58 -40.41 -3.54
C GLY A 308 13.37 -40.71 -2.66
N GLY A 309 13.49 -40.58 -1.34
CA GLY A 309 12.35 -40.69 -0.41
C GLY A 309 11.28 -39.61 -0.57
N LEU A 310 11.50 -38.55 -1.36
CA LEU A 310 10.50 -37.54 -1.72
C LEU A 310 9.69 -37.94 -2.96
N VAL A 311 10.08 -38.95 -3.72
CA VAL A 311 9.37 -39.37 -4.95
C VAL A 311 7.90 -39.69 -4.68
N GLN A 312 7.62 -40.33 -3.55
CA GLN A 312 6.25 -40.62 -3.13
C GLN A 312 5.38 -39.37 -2.85
N PHE A 313 5.99 -38.20 -2.63
CA PHE A 313 5.32 -36.92 -2.38
C PHE A 313 5.38 -35.98 -3.57
N GLN A 314 5.78 -36.41 -4.75
CA GLN A 314 5.94 -35.56 -5.93
C GLN A 314 4.60 -34.96 -6.41
N SER A 315 3.50 -35.72 -6.22
CA SER A 315 2.13 -35.24 -6.49
C SER A 315 1.76 -34.05 -5.60
N GLU A 316 2.09 -34.13 -4.32
CA GLU A 316 1.83 -33.06 -3.34
C GLU A 316 2.67 -31.82 -3.65
N LEU A 317 3.93 -31.99 -4.06
CA LEU A 317 4.78 -30.87 -4.47
C LEU A 317 4.25 -30.20 -5.74
N ARG A 318 3.79 -30.97 -6.72
CA ARG A 318 3.13 -30.42 -7.91
C ARG A 318 1.84 -29.66 -7.55
N LEU A 319 1.02 -30.23 -6.68
CA LEU A 319 -0.20 -29.58 -6.20
C LEU A 319 0.10 -28.27 -5.46
N SER A 320 1.15 -28.24 -4.64
CA SER A 320 1.63 -27.03 -3.96
C SER A 320 1.96 -25.90 -4.95
N VAL A 321 2.68 -26.23 -6.04
CA VAL A 321 2.99 -25.25 -7.10
C VAL A 321 1.72 -24.77 -7.79
N LEU A 322 0.80 -25.68 -8.13
CA LEU A 322 -0.47 -25.32 -8.76
C LEU A 322 -1.35 -24.43 -7.85
N LEU A 323 -1.40 -24.73 -6.55
CA LEU A 323 -2.10 -23.89 -5.57
C LEU A 323 -1.50 -22.48 -5.48
N SER A 324 -0.16 -22.38 -5.48
CA SER A 324 0.53 -21.09 -5.51
C SER A 324 0.21 -20.32 -6.78
N MET A 325 0.27 -20.96 -7.95
CA MET A 325 -0.11 -20.34 -9.23
C MET A 325 -1.57 -19.89 -9.22
N PHE A 326 -2.47 -20.70 -8.68
CA PHE A 326 -3.89 -20.38 -8.61
C PHE A 326 -4.15 -19.22 -7.64
N THR A 327 -3.43 -19.17 -6.51
CA THR A 327 -3.48 -17.99 -5.61
C THR A 327 -3.11 -16.71 -6.36
N TRP A 328 -2.01 -16.73 -7.11
CA TRP A 328 -1.61 -15.59 -7.91
C TRP A 328 -2.56 -15.27 -9.08
N PHE A 329 -3.22 -16.29 -9.62
CA PHE A 329 -4.28 -16.10 -10.62
C PHE A 329 -5.47 -15.33 -10.02
N VAL A 330 -5.94 -15.71 -8.83
CA VAL A 330 -7.01 -15.00 -8.13
C VAL A 330 -6.60 -13.55 -7.82
N VAL A 331 -5.38 -13.33 -7.32
CA VAL A 331 -4.84 -11.97 -7.07
C VAL A 331 -4.78 -11.17 -8.37
N ALA A 332 -4.27 -11.77 -9.45
CA ALA A 332 -4.12 -11.09 -10.72
C ALA A 332 -5.47 -10.69 -11.32
N LEU A 333 -6.45 -11.59 -11.27
CA LEU A 333 -7.81 -11.32 -11.73
C LEU A 333 -8.46 -10.20 -10.91
N GLU A 334 -8.41 -10.32 -9.58
CA GLU A 334 -9.03 -9.36 -8.67
C GLU A 334 -8.39 -7.98 -8.74
N ARG A 335 -7.07 -7.90 -8.86
CA ARG A 335 -6.31 -6.63 -8.93
C ARG A 335 -6.07 -6.12 -10.35
N LYS A 336 -6.68 -6.75 -11.38
CA LYS A 336 -6.50 -6.41 -12.80
C LYS A 336 -5.02 -6.35 -13.20
N LEU A 337 -4.22 -7.32 -12.70
CA LEU A 337 -2.81 -7.44 -13.04
C LEU A 337 -2.65 -8.15 -14.39
N PRO A 338 -1.48 -8.04 -15.04
CA PRO A 338 -1.22 -8.76 -16.27
C PRO A 338 -1.38 -10.27 -16.15
N TRP A 339 -1.90 -10.91 -17.19
CA TRP A 339 -2.21 -12.35 -17.22
C TRP A 339 -1.02 -13.27 -16.94
N TYR A 340 0.20 -12.80 -17.18
CA TYR A 340 1.43 -13.59 -16.98
C TYR A 340 1.88 -13.66 -15.50
N ILE A 341 1.32 -12.88 -14.61
CA ILE A 341 1.69 -12.85 -13.17
C ILE A 341 1.68 -14.23 -12.52
N PRO A 342 0.65 -15.09 -12.72
CA PRO A 342 0.64 -16.44 -12.15
C PRO A 342 1.82 -17.31 -12.60
N LEU A 343 2.33 -17.11 -13.81
CA LEU A 343 3.47 -17.86 -14.33
C LEU A 343 4.81 -17.35 -13.79
N PHE A 344 4.90 -16.04 -13.59
CA PHE A 344 6.12 -15.37 -13.13
C PHE A 344 6.12 -15.09 -11.62
N TYR A 345 5.21 -15.69 -10.84
CA TYR A 345 5.15 -15.45 -9.40
C TYR A 345 6.48 -15.72 -8.66
N PRO A 346 7.33 -16.69 -9.05
CA PRO A 346 8.60 -16.89 -8.37
C PRO A 346 9.53 -15.68 -8.52
N VAL A 347 9.46 -14.99 -9.66
CA VAL A 347 10.26 -13.77 -9.93
C VAL A 347 9.83 -12.64 -8.98
N ILE A 348 8.55 -12.54 -8.64
CA ILE A 348 8.05 -11.54 -7.68
C ILE A 348 8.66 -11.77 -6.29
N TYR A 349 8.77 -13.02 -5.85
CA TYR A 349 9.46 -13.35 -4.59
C TYR A 349 10.96 -13.04 -4.64
N ILE A 350 11.64 -13.35 -5.76
CA ILE A 350 13.06 -13.01 -5.96
C ILE A 350 13.26 -11.50 -5.88
N ASN A 351 12.43 -10.72 -6.57
CA ASN A 351 12.50 -9.26 -6.56
C ASN A 351 12.30 -8.69 -5.15
N THR A 352 11.33 -9.24 -4.41
CA THR A 352 11.05 -8.81 -3.02
C THR A 352 12.21 -9.11 -2.09
N LEU A 353 12.78 -10.32 -2.15
CA LEU A 353 13.98 -10.68 -1.39
C LEU A 353 15.17 -9.80 -1.77
N SER A 354 15.40 -9.59 -3.07
CA SER A 354 16.48 -8.73 -3.57
C SER A 354 16.34 -7.29 -3.05
N ALA A 355 15.12 -6.75 -3.05
CA ALA A 355 14.81 -5.44 -2.50
C ALA A 355 15.08 -5.37 -0.98
N ALA A 356 14.67 -6.40 -0.23
CA ALA A 356 14.89 -6.47 1.21
C ALA A 356 16.39 -6.62 1.57
N TRP A 357 17.14 -7.47 0.85
CA TRP A 357 18.59 -7.61 1.03
C TRP A 357 19.36 -6.36 0.63
N ARG A 358 18.93 -5.68 -0.44
CA ARG A 358 19.49 -4.37 -0.82
C ARG A 358 19.31 -3.34 0.30
N ALA A 359 18.11 -3.26 0.87
CA ALA A 359 17.83 -2.38 1.99
C ALA A 359 18.70 -2.73 3.19
N HIS A 360 18.73 -3.99 3.62
CA HIS A 360 19.56 -4.44 4.73
C HIS A 360 21.03 -4.03 4.56
N ARG A 361 21.61 -4.24 3.36
CA ARG A 361 23.00 -3.84 3.05
C ARG A 361 23.21 -2.32 3.21
N LEU A 362 22.28 -1.50 2.69
CA LEU A 362 22.40 -0.04 2.77
C LEU A 362 22.29 0.46 4.22
N PHE A 363 21.36 -0.09 4.98
CA PHE A 363 21.19 0.27 6.39
C PHE A 363 22.38 -0.19 7.26
N SER A 364 22.88 -1.40 7.07
CA SER A 364 24.04 -1.92 7.82
C SER A 364 25.32 -1.14 7.53
N GLN A 365 25.42 -0.50 6.35
CA GLN A 365 26.51 0.41 5.98
C GLN A 365 26.29 1.86 6.45
N GLY A 366 25.21 2.16 7.16
CA GLY A 366 24.85 3.52 7.59
C GLY A 366 24.42 4.48 6.48
N LYS A 367 24.24 3.98 5.22
CA LYS A 367 23.94 4.82 4.04
C LYS A 367 22.47 5.21 3.93
N GLY A 368 21.53 4.35 4.41
CA GLY A 368 20.11 4.53 4.19
C GLY A 368 19.67 4.39 2.73
N ILE A 369 18.39 4.60 2.46
CA ILE A 369 17.81 4.55 1.10
C ILE A 369 17.51 5.97 0.64
N VAL A 370 17.99 6.36 -0.55
CA VAL A 370 17.65 7.65 -1.14
C VAL A 370 16.27 7.53 -1.80
N TRP A 371 15.34 8.40 -1.39
CA TRP A 371 14.01 8.50 -1.98
C TRP A 371 13.63 9.97 -2.19
N LYS A 372 13.28 10.34 -3.44
CA LYS A 372 12.98 11.73 -3.85
C LYS A 372 14.02 12.75 -3.35
N GLY A 373 15.32 12.39 -3.42
CA GLY A 373 16.43 13.23 -3.03
C GLY A 373 16.69 13.35 -1.52
N ARG A 374 16.00 12.58 -0.69
CA ARG A 374 16.25 12.51 0.78
C ARG A 374 16.70 11.11 1.21
N ILE A 375 17.51 11.05 2.25
CA ILE A 375 17.95 9.78 2.84
C ILE A 375 16.93 9.34 3.88
N VAL A 376 16.37 8.14 3.69
CA VAL A 376 15.54 7.43 4.67
C VAL A 376 16.43 6.45 5.41
N ARG A 377 16.48 6.55 6.74
CA ARG A 377 17.33 5.73 7.63
C ARG A 377 16.51 4.85 8.55
#